data_0a521fafb6ef23c69eaf14a11302d596
#
_entry.id   0a521fafb6ef23c69eaf14a11302d596
#
_cell.length_a   1.000
_cell.length_b   1.000
_cell.length_c   1.000
_cell.angle_alpha   90.00
_cell.angle_beta   90.00
_cell.angle_gamma   90.00
#
_symmetry.space_group_name_H-M   'P 1'
#
loop_
_entity.id
_entity.type
_entity.pdbx_description
1 polymer ?
#
loop_
_entity_poly.entity_id
_entity_poly.type
_entity_poly.pdbx_seq_one_letter_code
_entity_poly.pdbx_strand_id
1 'polypeptide(L)'
;DLKLPVRKGKLGKLFNILRRCLKLSFLQRRLKTDVSYSFGMSANISNALSFGAKKKIAACHSFEEIKDNSYMKLIGRRADMVVCCSKKMTELTKNLYGYDHVRTLWNPCDIEEILEQSSHTKGEDLVFFQSGHKVLVSMGREDDVKGFWHLLKVFRKIYENEPDSRLAVIGEGNFEEYKKLADELGIRDRVLFTGLKKNPFPYLRLSACYLLTSLSEGLPNALVEALALSLPIVSVNCLSGPAEILNKDWQEAEGKEETYLADFGILTPRLSEKRDFTITWKDEAKRELLLEKSQEEFAKAVIGLFQDRALCDKYRKSALGRARDFSKEAYLKGLVSCMDNL
;
A
#
# COMPACT_ATOMS: atom_id res chain seq x y z
N ASP A 1 3.17 0.59 -26.22
CA ASP A 1 4.59 0.27 -25.95
C ASP A 1 5.50 0.95 -26.96
N LEU A 2 6.46 1.75 -26.46
CA LEU A 2 7.42 2.47 -27.31
C LEU A 2 8.55 1.56 -27.85
N LYS A 3 8.58 0.30 -27.43
CA LYS A 3 9.58 -0.73 -27.87
C LYS A 3 11.02 -0.22 -27.87
N LEU A 4 11.45 0.40 -26.76
CA LEU A 4 12.79 0.92 -26.63
C LEU A 4 13.64 -0.03 -25.76
N PRO A 5 14.85 -0.40 -26.22
CA PRO A 5 15.74 -1.26 -25.44
C PRO A 5 16.22 -0.56 -24.17
N VAL A 6 16.37 -1.33 -23.09
CA VAL A 6 16.95 -0.84 -21.84
C VAL A 6 18.46 -0.64 -22.03
N ARG A 7 18.95 0.57 -21.80
CA ARG A 7 20.38 0.91 -21.83
C ARG A 7 20.88 1.16 -20.41
N LYS A 8 22.01 0.56 -20.06
CA LYS A 8 22.68 0.73 -18.77
C LYS A 8 23.52 2.01 -18.75
N GLY A 9 23.80 2.55 -17.56
CA GLY A 9 24.63 3.75 -17.34
C GLY A 9 23.87 5.08 -17.51
N LYS A 10 24.44 6.17 -16.95
CA LYS A 10 23.80 7.52 -16.92
C LYS A 10 23.53 8.06 -18.32
N LEU A 11 24.49 7.98 -19.24
CA LEU A 11 24.32 8.44 -20.63
C LEU A 11 23.30 7.62 -21.40
N GLY A 12 23.27 6.28 -21.18
CA GLY A 12 22.26 5.40 -21.79
C GLY A 12 20.84 5.71 -21.32
N LYS A 13 20.67 6.02 -20.02
CA LYS A 13 19.39 6.44 -19.44
C LYS A 13 18.94 7.78 -20.04
N LEU A 14 19.83 8.78 -20.11
CA LEU A 14 19.51 10.09 -20.69
C LEU A 14 19.09 9.96 -22.16
N PHE A 15 19.84 9.20 -22.96
CA PHE A 15 19.51 8.94 -24.35
C PHE A 15 18.14 8.26 -24.51
N ASN A 16 17.81 7.32 -23.63
CA ASN A 16 16.51 6.68 -23.64
C ASN A 16 15.37 7.67 -23.31
N ILE A 17 15.60 8.58 -22.36
CA ILE A 17 14.62 9.64 -22.06
C ILE A 17 14.39 10.50 -23.31
N LEU A 18 15.42 10.98 -23.96
CA LEU A 18 15.30 11.78 -25.20
C LEU A 18 14.55 11.03 -26.29
N ARG A 19 14.87 9.75 -26.54
CA ARG A 19 14.16 8.93 -27.53
C ARG A 19 12.69 8.73 -27.16
N ARG A 20 12.37 8.56 -25.87
CA ARG A 20 10.98 8.45 -25.38
C ARG A 20 10.23 9.76 -25.63
N CYS A 21 10.81 10.89 -25.29
CA CYS A 21 10.23 12.21 -25.51
C CYS A 21 9.92 12.45 -27.01
N LEU A 22 10.87 12.16 -27.89
CA LEU A 22 10.66 12.34 -29.34
C LEU A 22 9.58 11.40 -29.88
N LYS A 23 9.63 10.11 -29.56
CA LYS A 23 8.60 9.15 -29.99
C LYS A 23 7.21 9.51 -29.42
N LEU A 24 7.15 9.90 -28.16
CA LEU A 24 5.91 10.33 -27.53
C LEU A 24 5.35 11.58 -28.19
N SER A 25 6.21 12.58 -28.46
CA SER A 25 5.82 13.82 -29.15
C SER A 25 5.27 13.54 -30.55
N PHE A 26 5.92 12.67 -31.30
CA PHE A 26 5.44 12.26 -32.61
C PHE A 26 4.07 11.57 -32.53
N LEU A 27 3.92 10.64 -31.57
CA LEU A 27 2.67 9.92 -31.36
C LEU A 27 1.53 10.86 -30.96
N GLN A 28 1.78 11.76 -30.01
CA GLN A 28 0.80 12.75 -29.54
C GLN A 28 0.34 13.66 -30.68
N ARG A 29 1.25 14.13 -31.54
CA ARG A 29 0.90 14.94 -32.72
C ARG A 29 0.07 14.14 -33.75
N ARG A 30 0.50 12.92 -34.05
CA ARG A 30 -0.21 12.03 -34.98
C ARG A 30 -1.64 11.72 -34.52
N LEU A 31 -1.84 11.52 -33.21
CA LEU A 31 -3.14 11.22 -32.61
C LEU A 31 -3.95 12.48 -32.27
N LYS A 32 -3.39 13.68 -32.49
CA LYS A 32 -4.01 14.95 -32.08
C LYS A 32 -4.45 14.94 -30.63
N THR A 33 -3.54 14.48 -29.73
CA THR A 33 -3.82 14.24 -28.31
C THR A 33 -4.22 15.53 -27.61
N ASP A 34 -5.42 15.59 -27.06
CA ASP A 34 -5.88 16.71 -26.24
C ASP A 34 -5.24 16.63 -24.84
N VAL A 35 -5.34 15.50 -24.16
CA VAL A 35 -4.79 15.30 -22.82
C VAL A 35 -3.83 14.11 -22.81
N SER A 36 -2.62 14.29 -22.28
CA SER A 36 -1.64 13.23 -22.03
C SER A 36 -1.50 13.00 -20.54
N TYR A 37 -1.98 11.84 -20.09
CA TYR A 37 -1.87 11.40 -18.69
C TYR A 37 -0.74 10.40 -18.55
N SER A 38 0.11 10.58 -17.54
CA SER A 38 1.23 9.68 -17.24
C SER A 38 1.36 9.40 -15.74
N PHE A 39 1.89 8.24 -15.38
CA PHE A 39 2.22 7.91 -13.99
C PHE A 39 3.56 7.19 -13.89
N GLY A 40 4.22 7.39 -12.74
CA GLY A 40 5.56 6.90 -12.47
C GLY A 40 6.65 7.81 -13.05
N MET A 41 7.70 7.99 -12.29
CA MET A 41 8.76 9.01 -12.48
C MET A 41 9.25 9.11 -13.93
N SER A 42 9.62 8.01 -14.54
CA SER A 42 10.20 7.98 -15.89
C SER A 42 9.18 8.34 -17.00
N ALA A 43 7.90 7.97 -16.82
CA ALA A 43 6.83 8.34 -17.74
C ALA A 43 6.46 9.81 -17.57
N ASN A 44 6.38 10.31 -16.34
CA ASN A 44 6.11 11.70 -16.04
C ASN A 44 7.16 12.65 -16.61
N ILE A 45 8.47 12.30 -16.48
CA ILE A 45 9.55 13.05 -17.11
C ILE A 45 9.38 13.08 -18.63
N SER A 46 9.10 11.93 -19.23
CA SER A 46 8.93 11.84 -20.70
C SER A 46 7.72 12.65 -21.18
N ASN A 47 6.61 12.62 -20.44
CA ASN A 47 5.42 13.40 -20.73
C ASN A 47 5.66 14.92 -20.55
N ALA A 48 6.28 15.30 -19.45
CA ALA A 48 6.61 16.70 -19.16
C ALA A 48 7.49 17.33 -20.25
N LEU A 49 8.43 16.57 -20.80
CA LEU A 49 9.37 17.01 -21.84
C LEU A 49 8.86 16.78 -23.27
N SER A 50 7.74 16.09 -23.48
CA SER A 50 7.18 15.86 -24.82
C SER A 50 6.50 17.12 -25.40
N PHE A 51 6.27 17.13 -26.74
CA PHE A 51 5.63 18.24 -27.47
C PHE A 51 4.54 17.67 -28.38
N GLY A 52 3.30 17.86 -28.09
CA GLY A 52 2.23 17.39 -29.00
C GLY A 52 0.88 17.17 -28.37
N ALA A 53 0.81 16.95 -27.08
CA ALA A 53 -0.43 17.02 -26.33
C ALA A 53 -0.76 18.50 -26.02
N LYS A 54 -2.05 18.86 -26.03
CA LYS A 54 -2.50 20.20 -25.64
C LYS A 54 -2.36 20.42 -24.15
N LYS A 55 -2.66 19.38 -23.36
CA LYS A 55 -2.60 19.37 -21.89
C LYS A 55 -1.88 18.14 -21.37
N LYS A 56 -1.23 18.25 -20.24
CA LYS A 56 -0.42 17.19 -19.61
C LYS A 56 -0.76 17.02 -18.16
N ILE A 57 -1.02 15.79 -17.75
CA ILE A 57 -1.21 15.40 -16.34
C ILE A 57 -0.06 14.48 -15.96
N ALA A 58 0.59 14.76 -14.83
CA ALA A 58 1.62 13.92 -14.23
C ALA A 58 1.12 13.36 -12.89
N ALA A 59 0.99 12.04 -12.77
CA ALA A 59 0.49 11.39 -11.57
C ALA A 59 1.63 10.80 -10.72
N CYS A 60 1.66 11.16 -9.42
CA CYS A 60 2.60 10.69 -8.42
C CYS A 60 1.91 9.64 -7.52
N HIS A 61 2.53 8.47 -7.39
CA HIS A 61 1.96 7.33 -6.66
C HIS A 61 2.79 6.89 -5.45
N SER A 62 3.94 7.50 -5.22
CA SER A 62 4.78 7.22 -4.05
C SER A 62 5.24 8.50 -3.39
N PHE A 63 5.46 8.41 -2.09
CA PHE A 63 5.99 9.52 -1.31
C PHE A 63 7.43 9.90 -1.73
N GLU A 64 8.20 8.90 -2.19
CA GLU A 64 9.56 9.13 -2.69
C GLU A 64 9.59 10.00 -3.95
N GLU A 65 8.56 9.94 -4.80
CA GLU A 65 8.46 10.85 -5.95
C GLU A 65 8.32 12.30 -5.50
N ILE A 66 7.59 12.57 -4.42
CA ILE A 66 7.40 13.94 -3.91
C ILE A 66 8.68 14.47 -3.25
N LYS A 67 9.48 13.62 -2.62
CA LYS A 67 10.74 14.01 -1.99
C LYS A 67 11.81 14.40 -3.01
N ASP A 68 11.74 13.93 -4.26
CA ASP A 68 12.70 14.29 -5.29
C ASP A 68 12.43 15.70 -5.83
N ASN A 69 13.12 16.66 -5.23
CA ASN A 69 12.98 18.08 -5.54
C ASN A 69 13.22 18.41 -7.03
N SER A 70 14.20 17.76 -7.67
CA SER A 70 14.52 18.00 -9.08
C SER A 70 13.43 17.50 -9.99
N TYR A 71 12.92 16.31 -9.70
CA TYR A 71 11.81 15.71 -10.42
C TYR A 71 10.52 16.53 -10.25
N MET A 72 10.16 16.91 -9.02
CA MET A 72 8.96 17.68 -8.75
C MET A 72 9.00 19.07 -9.38
N LYS A 73 10.15 19.76 -9.35
CA LYS A 73 10.33 21.04 -10.06
C LYS A 73 10.17 20.90 -11.57
N LEU A 74 10.63 19.79 -12.16
CA LEU A 74 10.45 19.54 -13.58
C LEU A 74 8.99 19.33 -13.94
N ILE A 75 8.31 18.39 -13.27
CA ILE A 75 6.91 18.07 -13.60
C ILE A 75 5.97 19.21 -13.24
N GLY A 76 6.15 19.88 -12.09
CA GLY A 76 5.30 20.97 -11.68
C GLY A 76 5.40 22.22 -12.57
N ARG A 77 6.52 22.42 -13.28
CA ARG A 77 6.67 23.52 -14.25
C ARG A 77 6.17 23.18 -15.67
N ARG A 78 6.05 21.89 -15.99
CA ARG A 78 5.80 21.41 -17.36
C ARG A 78 4.49 20.68 -17.53
N ALA A 79 3.91 20.16 -16.47
CA ALA A 79 2.57 19.59 -16.49
C ALA A 79 1.53 20.69 -16.20
N ASP A 80 0.39 20.63 -16.87
CA ASP A 80 -0.75 21.51 -16.58
C ASP A 80 -1.44 21.12 -15.28
N MET A 81 -1.29 19.85 -14.85
CA MET A 81 -1.78 19.36 -13.57
C MET A 81 -0.87 18.27 -13.03
N VAL A 82 -0.61 18.29 -11.71
CA VAL A 82 -0.02 17.21 -10.97
C VAL A 82 -1.11 16.51 -10.16
N VAL A 83 -1.18 15.18 -10.25
CA VAL A 83 -2.16 14.37 -9.51
C VAL A 83 -1.41 13.53 -8.49
N CYS A 84 -1.86 13.55 -7.24
CA CYS A 84 -1.34 12.68 -6.18
C CYS A 84 -2.37 11.63 -5.79
N CYS A 85 -1.93 10.40 -5.51
CA CYS A 85 -2.82 9.30 -5.18
C CYS A 85 -3.44 9.40 -3.77
N SER A 86 -3.06 10.39 -2.95
CA SER A 86 -3.62 10.62 -1.63
C SER A 86 -3.74 12.11 -1.30
N LYS A 87 -4.66 12.47 -0.40
CA LYS A 87 -4.86 13.84 0.09
C LYS A 87 -3.60 14.35 0.78
N LYS A 88 -2.96 13.51 1.60
CA LYS A 88 -1.71 13.88 2.29
C LYS A 88 -0.58 14.19 1.32
N MET A 89 -0.42 13.39 0.28
CA MET A 89 0.57 13.68 -0.77
C MET A 89 0.24 15.00 -1.49
N THR A 90 -1.03 15.28 -1.76
CA THR A 90 -1.47 16.55 -2.35
C THR A 90 -1.13 17.74 -1.46
N GLU A 91 -1.45 17.66 -0.16
CA GLU A 91 -1.14 18.68 0.83
C GLU A 91 0.37 18.97 0.91
N LEU A 92 1.15 17.90 1.05
CA LEU A 92 2.62 18.00 1.12
C LEU A 92 3.21 18.62 -0.16
N THR A 93 2.70 18.22 -1.34
CA THR A 93 3.16 18.79 -2.62
C THR A 93 2.87 20.28 -2.69
N LYS A 94 1.67 20.70 -2.29
CA LYS A 94 1.31 22.14 -2.24
C LYS A 94 2.20 22.91 -1.27
N ASN A 95 2.42 22.38 -0.09
CA ASN A 95 3.21 23.02 0.96
C ASN A 95 4.70 23.12 0.60
N LEU A 96 5.29 22.07 0.00
CA LEU A 96 6.71 22.04 -0.34
C LEU A 96 7.04 22.85 -1.61
N TYR A 97 6.14 22.92 -2.57
CA TYR A 97 6.44 23.47 -3.91
C TYR A 97 5.58 24.67 -4.29
N GLY A 98 4.51 24.99 -3.54
CA GLY A 98 3.64 26.11 -3.83
C GLY A 98 2.81 25.94 -5.11
N TYR A 99 2.50 24.71 -5.53
CA TYR A 99 1.75 24.47 -6.75
C TYR A 99 0.24 24.46 -6.53
N ASP A 100 -0.50 25.35 -7.20
CA ASP A 100 -1.97 25.41 -7.12
C ASP A 100 -2.66 24.38 -7.98
N HIS A 101 -1.99 23.86 -9.03
CA HIS A 101 -2.50 22.87 -9.98
C HIS A 101 -2.26 21.42 -9.54
N VAL A 102 -2.24 21.17 -8.22
CA VAL A 102 -2.15 19.82 -7.65
C VAL A 102 -3.54 19.36 -7.21
N ARG A 103 -3.91 18.13 -7.58
CA ARG A 103 -5.19 17.51 -7.22
C ARG A 103 -4.99 16.13 -6.65
N THR A 104 -5.94 15.67 -5.85
CA THR A 104 -6.00 14.29 -5.38
C THR A 104 -6.83 13.45 -6.33
N LEU A 105 -6.32 12.29 -6.70
CA LEU A 105 -7.08 11.27 -7.40
C LEU A 105 -6.65 9.91 -6.87
N TRP A 106 -7.48 9.29 -6.04
CA TRP A 106 -7.21 7.98 -5.44
C TRP A 106 -7.06 6.91 -6.51
N ASN A 107 -6.25 5.89 -6.24
CA ASN A 107 -6.09 4.77 -7.16
C ASN A 107 -7.43 4.04 -7.35
N PRO A 108 -7.76 3.63 -8.59
CA PRO A 108 -8.98 2.87 -8.85
C PRO A 108 -8.85 1.43 -8.33
N CYS A 109 -9.90 0.93 -7.70
CA CYS A 109 -10.03 -0.45 -7.29
C CYS A 109 -11.23 -1.09 -7.99
N ASP A 110 -11.05 -2.26 -8.58
CA ASP A 110 -12.11 -3.03 -9.22
C ASP A 110 -12.83 -3.90 -8.20
N ILE A 111 -13.77 -3.30 -7.48
CA ILE A 111 -14.46 -3.97 -6.37
C ILE A 111 -15.23 -5.20 -6.84
N GLU A 112 -15.93 -5.11 -7.97
CA GLU A 112 -16.74 -6.21 -8.49
C GLU A 112 -15.86 -7.39 -8.95
N GLU A 113 -14.74 -7.11 -9.62
CA GLU A 113 -13.74 -8.13 -9.99
C GLU A 113 -13.15 -8.80 -8.75
N ILE A 114 -12.82 -8.05 -7.69
CA ILE A 114 -12.29 -8.60 -6.44
C ILE A 114 -13.31 -9.56 -5.82
N LEU A 115 -14.57 -9.16 -5.74
CA LEU A 115 -15.64 -9.99 -5.17
C LEU A 115 -15.84 -11.27 -5.99
N GLU A 116 -15.88 -11.17 -7.31
CA GLU A 116 -15.99 -12.32 -8.21
C GLU A 116 -14.80 -13.27 -8.04
N GLN A 117 -13.58 -12.76 -8.19
CA GLN A 117 -12.35 -13.56 -8.13
C GLN A 117 -12.10 -14.17 -6.75
N SER A 118 -12.61 -13.57 -5.68
CA SER A 118 -12.48 -14.08 -4.32
C SER A 118 -13.22 -15.41 -4.08
N SER A 119 -14.15 -15.78 -4.96
CA SER A 119 -14.89 -17.05 -4.89
C SER A 119 -14.13 -18.23 -5.49
N HIS A 120 -13.05 -18.00 -6.23
CA HIS A 120 -12.26 -19.02 -6.91
C HIS A 120 -11.27 -19.71 -5.96
N THR A 121 -11.74 -20.70 -5.22
CA THR A 121 -10.99 -21.38 -4.13
C THR A 121 -10.11 -22.53 -4.62
N LYS A 122 -9.29 -22.32 -5.65
CA LYS A 122 -8.34 -23.33 -6.14
C LYS A 122 -6.90 -22.95 -5.79
N GLY A 123 -6.17 -23.83 -5.10
CA GLY A 123 -4.75 -23.66 -4.77
C GLY A 123 -4.35 -24.49 -3.55
N GLU A 124 -3.18 -25.13 -3.60
CA GLU A 124 -2.67 -25.98 -2.51
C GLU A 124 -2.49 -25.22 -1.22
N ASP A 125 -2.04 -23.97 -1.28
CA ASP A 125 -1.85 -23.12 -0.10
C ASP A 125 -3.16 -22.75 0.62
N LEU A 126 -4.32 -22.89 -0.03
CA LEU A 126 -5.62 -22.58 0.59
C LEU A 126 -5.96 -23.51 1.76
N VAL A 127 -5.36 -24.70 1.81
CA VAL A 127 -5.49 -25.61 2.96
C VAL A 127 -5.04 -24.93 4.25
N PHE A 128 -4.01 -24.10 4.20
CA PHE A 128 -3.54 -23.32 5.35
C PHE A 128 -4.63 -22.40 5.91
N PHE A 129 -5.46 -21.83 5.05
CA PHE A 129 -6.54 -20.91 5.41
C PHE A 129 -7.85 -21.64 5.81
N GLN A 130 -8.03 -22.86 5.35
CA GLN A 130 -9.25 -23.65 5.62
C GLN A 130 -9.16 -24.51 6.88
N SER A 131 -8.02 -24.47 7.58
CA SER A 131 -7.73 -25.35 8.73
C SER A 131 -8.48 -25.02 10.03
N GLY A 132 -9.44 -24.09 10.01
CA GLY A 132 -10.19 -23.64 11.20
C GLY A 132 -9.43 -22.65 12.08
N HIS A 133 -8.20 -22.30 11.72
CA HIS A 133 -7.37 -21.32 12.44
C HIS A 133 -7.73 -19.88 12.05
N LYS A 134 -7.42 -18.92 12.94
CA LYS A 134 -7.48 -17.49 12.66
C LYS A 134 -6.27 -17.08 11.80
N VAL A 135 -6.41 -16.99 10.49
CA VAL A 135 -5.30 -16.57 9.62
C VAL A 135 -5.25 -15.06 9.53
N LEU A 136 -4.15 -14.47 9.97
CA LEU A 136 -3.78 -13.08 9.73
C LEU A 136 -3.09 -13.00 8.36
N VAL A 137 -3.34 -11.96 7.59
CA VAL A 137 -2.75 -11.83 6.24
C VAL A 137 -2.13 -10.46 6.04
N SER A 138 -1.00 -10.43 5.34
CA SER A 138 -0.38 -9.21 4.82
C SER A 138 0.05 -9.41 3.38
N MET A 139 0.00 -8.36 2.56
CA MET A 139 0.41 -8.42 1.15
C MET A 139 1.46 -7.38 0.81
N GLY A 140 2.48 -7.79 0.08
CA GLY A 140 3.51 -6.89 -0.45
C GLY A 140 4.69 -7.64 -1.03
N ARG A 141 5.45 -6.97 -1.90
CA ARG A 141 6.76 -7.48 -2.34
C ARG A 141 7.70 -7.59 -1.14
N GLU A 142 8.69 -8.44 -1.24
CA GLU A 142 9.82 -8.44 -0.33
C GLU A 142 10.61 -7.14 -0.50
N ASP A 143 10.28 -6.16 0.34
CA ASP A 143 10.82 -4.80 0.32
C ASP A 143 10.85 -4.30 1.76
N ASP A 144 11.94 -3.64 2.16
CA ASP A 144 12.10 -3.12 3.52
C ASP A 144 10.97 -2.14 3.90
N VAL A 145 10.44 -1.39 2.92
CA VAL A 145 9.31 -0.48 3.14
C VAL A 145 8.07 -1.20 3.69
N LYS A 146 7.93 -2.52 3.46
CA LYS A 146 6.78 -3.29 3.97
C LYS A 146 6.89 -3.68 5.44
N GLY A 147 8.08 -3.56 6.04
CA GLY A 147 8.28 -3.80 7.47
C GLY A 147 7.96 -5.22 7.94
N PHE A 148 8.18 -6.24 7.09
CA PHE A 148 7.83 -7.61 7.43
C PHE A 148 8.60 -8.18 8.63
N TRP A 149 9.77 -7.64 8.99
CA TRP A 149 10.44 -8.02 10.24
C TRP A 149 9.64 -7.58 11.47
N HIS A 150 9.00 -6.40 11.42
CA HIS A 150 8.07 -5.99 12.47
C HIS A 150 6.86 -6.91 12.52
N LEU A 151 6.29 -7.26 11.35
CA LEU A 151 5.14 -8.16 11.26
C LEU A 151 5.41 -9.50 11.96
N LEU A 152 6.59 -10.10 11.73
CA LEU A 152 6.96 -11.37 12.36
C LEU A 152 7.15 -11.24 13.88
N LYS A 153 7.83 -10.18 14.35
CA LYS A 153 8.00 -9.91 15.79
C LYS A 153 6.65 -9.68 16.48
N VAL A 154 5.78 -8.87 15.87
CA VAL A 154 4.41 -8.63 16.35
C VAL A 154 3.59 -9.91 16.34
N PHE A 155 3.67 -10.71 15.27
CA PHE A 155 2.94 -11.98 15.18
C PHE A 155 3.39 -12.97 16.24
N ARG A 156 4.67 -13.02 16.60
CA ARG A 156 5.14 -13.84 17.72
C ARG A 156 4.40 -13.49 19.01
N LYS A 157 4.18 -12.20 19.29
CA LYS A 157 3.42 -11.73 20.47
C LYS A 157 1.94 -12.04 20.38
N ILE A 158 1.33 -11.90 19.18
CA ILE A 158 -0.06 -12.28 18.94
C ILE A 158 -0.24 -13.78 19.19
N TYR A 159 0.65 -14.61 18.66
CA TYR A 159 0.60 -16.08 18.82
C TYR A 159 0.67 -16.54 20.27
N GLU A 160 1.41 -15.84 21.13
CA GLU A 160 1.45 -16.11 22.58
C GLU A 160 0.08 -15.96 23.25
N ASN A 161 -0.76 -15.05 22.78
CA ASN A 161 -2.08 -14.76 23.34
C ASN A 161 -3.22 -15.46 22.57
N GLU A 162 -3.00 -15.74 21.30
CA GLU A 162 -3.96 -16.38 20.36
C GLU A 162 -3.27 -17.59 19.69
N PRO A 163 -3.10 -18.73 20.41
CA PRO A 163 -2.33 -19.89 19.92
C PRO A 163 -2.89 -20.53 18.63
N ASP A 164 -4.17 -20.30 18.33
CA ASP A 164 -4.81 -20.76 17.08
C ASP A 164 -4.54 -19.84 15.90
N SER A 165 -3.78 -18.75 16.09
CA SER A 165 -3.46 -17.83 15.01
C SER A 165 -2.37 -18.38 14.07
N ARG A 166 -2.47 -17.97 12.82
CA ARG A 166 -1.48 -18.20 11.75
C ARG A 166 -1.25 -16.90 11.00
N LEU A 167 -0.11 -16.78 10.32
CA LEU A 167 0.23 -15.63 9.50
C LEU A 167 0.50 -16.07 8.07
N ALA A 168 -0.11 -15.40 7.11
CA ALA A 168 0.21 -15.55 5.69
C ALA A 168 0.78 -14.23 5.14
N VAL A 169 1.90 -14.32 4.43
CA VAL A 169 2.52 -13.21 3.69
C VAL A 169 2.43 -13.53 2.20
N ILE A 170 1.68 -12.70 1.46
CA ILE A 170 1.43 -12.88 0.03
C ILE A 170 2.22 -11.84 -0.75
N GLY A 171 3.13 -12.26 -1.63
CA GLY A 171 3.85 -11.30 -2.47
C GLY A 171 5.10 -11.87 -3.12
N GLU A 172 5.66 -11.08 -4.01
CA GLU A 172 6.88 -11.42 -4.73
C GLU A 172 8.09 -11.33 -3.80
N GLY A 173 8.92 -12.37 -3.80
CA GLY A 173 10.16 -12.46 -3.04
C GLY A 173 10.49 -13.91 -2.70
N ASN A 174 11.72 -14.16 -2.24
CA ASN A 174 12.11 -15.45 -1.71
C ASN A 174 11.94 -15.55 -0.19
N PHE A 175 11.92 -14.40 0.49
CA PHE A 175 11.71 -14.24 1.93
C PHE A 175 12.69 -15.02 2.81
N GLU A 176 13.90 -15.31 2.35
CA GLU A 176 14.85 -16.17 3.06
C GLU A 176 15.26 -15.61 4.43
N GLU A 177 15.53 -14.30 4.52
CA GLU A 177 15.88 -13.67 5.80
C GLU A 177 14.69 -13.67 6.77
N TYR A 178 13.48 -13.48 6.24
CA TYR A 178 12.24 -13.51 7.04
C TYR A 178 11.88 -14.94 7.51
N LYS A 179 12.16 -15.96 6.69
CA LYS A 179 12.01 -17.36 7.10
C LYS A 179 12.95 -17.70 8.25
N LYS A 180 14.24 -17.27 8.18
CA LYS A 180 15.20 -17.42 9.27
C LYS A 180 14.73 -16.70 10.53
N LEU A 181 14.26 -15.46 10.42
CA LEU A 181 13.70 -14.73 11.57
C LEU A 181 12.51 -15.49 12.17
N ALA A 182 11.63 -16.06 11.36
CA ALA A 182 10.50 -16.86 11.84
C ALA A 182 10.95 -18.14 12.55
N ASP A 183 12.03 -18.80 12.06
CA ASP A 183 12.65 -19.95 12.72
C ASP A 183 13.22 -19.55 14.11
N GLU A 184 13.98 -18.48 14.18
CA GLU A 184 14.56 -17.96 15.42
C GLU A 184 13.50 -17.52 16.43
N LEU A 185 12.40 -16.92 15.96
CA LEU A 185 11.24 -16.57 16.79
C LEU A 185 10.41 -17.80 17.22
N GLY A 186 10.66 -18.99 16.64
CA GLY A 186 9.92 -20.22 16.94
C GLY A 186 8.48 -20.20 16.44
N ILE A 187 8.23 -19.54 15.31
CA ILE A 187 6.90 -19.43 14.67
C ILE A 187 6.89 -19.91 13.23
N ARG A 188 7.95 -20.57 12.75
CA ARG A 188 8.12 -20.95 11.36
C ARG A 188 6.98 -21.81 10.82
N ASP A 189 6.50 -22.75 11.61
CA ASP A 189 5.38 -23.62 11.31
C ASP A 189 4.01 -22.93 11.30
N ARG A 190 3.96 -21.68 11.80
CA ARG A 190 2.76 -20.83 11.87
C ARG A 190 2.73 -19.75 10.79
N VAL A 191 3.82 -19.61 10.01
CA VAL A 191 3.96 -18.56 9.00
C VAL A 191 4.08 -19.17 7.61
N LEU A 192 3.18 -18.78 6.70
CA LEU A 192 3.20 -19.14 5.29
C LEU A 192 3.64 -17.95 4.44
N PHE A 193 4.72 -18.09 3.69
CA PHE A 193 5.10 -17.17 2.62
C PHE A 193 4.66 -17.79 1.30
N THR A 194 3.60 -17.27 0.69
CA THR A 194 2.96 -17.89 -0.47
C THR A 194 3.67 -17.62 -1.79
N GLY A 195 4.61 -16.67 -1.82
CA GLY A 195 5.09 -16.08 -3.07
C GLY A 195 4.01 -15.25 -3.78
N LEU A 196 4.31 -14.82 -5.02
CA LEU A 196 3.37 -14.03 -5.83
C LEU A 196 2.15 -14.87 -6.23
N LYS A 197 0.97 -14.39 -5.94
CA LYS A 197 -0.31 -14.96 -6.40
C LYS A 197 -0.94 -14.07 -7.47
N LYS A 198 -1.32 -14.67 -8.61
CA LYS A 198 -2.05 -13.94 -9.65
C LYS A 198 -3.42 -13.48 -9.18
N ASN A 199 -4.06 -14.29 -8.37
CA ASN A 199 -5.32 -13.96 -7.70
C ASN A 199 -5.13 -14.14 -6.18
N PRO A 200 -4.90 -13.08 -5.40
CA PRO A 200 -4.75 -13.16 -3.95
C PRO A 200 -6.09 -13.13 -3.20
N PHE A 201 -7.19 -12.79 -3.85
CA PHE A 201 -8.46 -12.49 -3.21
C PHE A 201 -9.10 -13.68 -2.47
N PRO A 202 -9.02 -14.94 -2.92
CA PRO A 202 -9.49 -16.09 -2.12
C PRO A 202 -8.76 -16.22 -0.78
N TYR A 203 -7.46 -15.90 -0.74
CA TYR A 203 -6.66 -15.94 0.48
C TYR A 203 -7.10 -14.84 1.46
N LEU A 204 -7.33 -13.62 0.95
CA LEU A 204 -7.88 -12.53 1.76
C LEU A 204 -9.26 -12.90 2.31
N ARG A 205 -10.17 -13.38 1.47
CA ARG A 205 -11.53 -13.74 1.86
C ARG A 205 -11.58 -14.76 3.00
N LEU A 206 -10.64 -15.69 3.04
CA LEU A 206 -10.54 -16.74 4.06
C LEU A 206 -9.77 -16.29 5.31
N SER A 207 -9.23 -15.08 5.32
CA SER A 207 -8.46 -14.54 6.44
C SER A 207 -9.37 -13.93 7.51
N ALA A 208 -8.84 -13.87 8.74
CA ALA A 208 -9.53 -13.29 9.88
C ALA A 208 -9.32 -11.77 9.99
N CYS A 209 -8.12 -11.28 9.62
CA CYS A 209 -7.72 -9.88 9.72
C CYS A 209 -6.59 -9.58 8.73
N TYR A 210 -6.60 -8.37 8.16
CA TYR A 210 -5.50 -7.84 7.35
C TYR A 210 -4.57 -6.98 8.22
N LEU A 211 -3.26 -7.21 8.11
CA LEU A 211 -2.24 -6.46 8.84
C LEU A 211 -1.36 -5.67 7.87
N LEU A 212 -1.18 -4.37 8.12
CA LEU A 212 -0.24 -3.53 7.37
C LEU A 212 0.83 -2.97 8.31
N THR A 213 2.07 -3.38 8.11
CA THR A 213 3.25 -2.92 8.87
C THR A 213 4.17 -2.01 8.05
N SER A 214 3.68 -1.47 6.93
CA SER A 214 4.47 -0.65 6.01
C SER A 214 4.98 0.62 6.68
N LEU A 215 6.24 0.97 6.42
CA LEU A 215 6.90 2.18 6.94
C LEU A 215 6.48 3.42 6.15
N SER A 216 6.17 3.25 4.86
CA SER A 216 5.74 4.32 3.96
C SER A 216 4.83 3.76 2.87
N GLU A 217 3.77 4.50 2.57
CA GLU A 217 2.85 4.19 1.48
C GLU A 217 2.45 5.49 0.74
N GLY A 218 1.98 5.35 -0.49
CA GLY A 218 1.27 6.43 -1.17
C GLY A 218 -0.23 6.34 -0.86
N LEU A 219 -0.88 5.32 -1.42
CA LEU A 219 -2.22 4.85 -1.08
C LEU A 219 -2.19 3.32 -1.18
N PRO A 220 -2.19 2.58 -0.05
CA PRO A 220 -2.04 1.12 -0.07
C PRO A 220 -3.28 0.42 -0.61
N ASN A 221 -3.27 0.05 -1.90
CA ASN A 221 -4.38 -0.64 -2.56
C ASN A 221 -4.80 -1.90 -1.81
N ALA A 222 -3.84 -2.60 -1.21
CA ALA A 222 -4.09 -3.80 -0.41
C ALA A 222 -5.05 -3.59 0.77
N LEU A 223 -5.10 -2.39 1.36
CA LEU A 223 -6.11 -2.05 2.37
C LEU A 223 -7.50 -1.93 1.73
N VAL A 224 -7.61 -1.32 0.54
CA VAL A 224 -8.88 -1.21 -0.18
C VAL A 224 -9.38 -2.59 -0.62
N GLU A 225 -8.47 -3.45 -1.09
CA GLU A 225 -8.78 -4.84 -1.45
C GLU A 225 -9.27 -5.65 -0.23
N ALA A 226 -8.64 -5.45 0.94
CA ALA A 226 -9.07 -6.07 2.18
C ALA A 226 -10.46 -5.56 2.62
N LEU A 227 -10.72 -4.24 2.54
CA LEU A 227 -12.04 -3.66 2.80
C LEU A 227 -13.12 -4.20 1.86
N ALA A 228 -12.80 -4.38 0.56
CA ALA A 228 -13.72 -4.94 -0.43
C ALA A 228 -14.19 -6.36 -0.05
N LEU A 229 -13.32 -7.10 0.63
CA LEU A 229 -13.60 -8.46 1.12
C LEU A 229 -14.08 -8.48 2.58
N SER A 230 -14.44 -7.33 3.13
CA SER A 230 -14.97 -7.18 4.49
C SER A 230 -14.01 -7.70 5.58
N LEU A 231 -12.69 -7.60 5.37
CA LEU A 231 -11.74 -7.93 6.40
C LEU A 231 -11.62 -6.80 7.42
N PRO A 232 -11.61 -7.11 8.72
CA PRO A 232 -11.10 -6.20 9.72
C PRO A 232 -9.62 -5.88 9.44
N ILE A 233 -9.20 -4.65 9.72
CA ILE A 233 -7.86 -4.16 9.41
C ILE A 233 -7.20 -3.59 10.65
N VAL A 234 -5.94 -3.97 10.88
CA VAL A 234 -5.02 -3.28 11.77
C VAL A 234 -3.84 -2.80 10.94
N SER A 235 -3.60 -1.52 10.94
CA SER A 235 -2.59 -0.86 10.10
C SER A 235 -1.72 0.08 10.90
N VAL A 236 -0.45 0.11 10.59
CA VAL A 236 0.41 1.22 10.99
C VAL A 236 -0.12 2.51 10.37
N ASN A 237 -0.15 3.59 11.16
CA ASN A 237 -0.49 4.93 10.70
C ASN A 237 0.73 5.61 10.07
N CYS A 238 1.27 5.02 8.98
CA CYS A 238 2.36 5.62 8.24
C CYS A 238 1.92 6.91 7.55
N LEU A 239 2.87 7.68 7.06
CA LEU A 239 2.71 9.09 6.68
C LEU A 239 1.54 9.37 5.72
N SER A 240 1.18 8.44 4.86
CA SER A 240 0.16 8.65 3.83
C SER A 240 -0.62 7.35 3.57
N GLY A 241 -1.89 7.48 3.27
CA GLY A 241 -2.78 6.42 2.81
C GLY A 241 -3.61 5.74 3.90
N PRO A 242 -3.04 5.08 4.93
CA PRO A 242 -3.84 4.33 5.90
C PRO A 242 -4.90 5.18 6.61
N ALA A 243 -4.55 6.37 7.10
CA ALA A 243 -5.52 7.26 7.73
C ALA A 243 -6.64 7.67 6.77
N GLU A 244 -6.31 7.94 5.49
CA GLU A 244 -7.30 8.30 4.48
C GLU A 244 -8.23 7.16 4.11
N ILE A 245 -7.75 5.91 4.16
CA ILE A 245 -8.56 4.73 3.85
C ILE A 245 -9.43 4.35 5.04
N LEU A 246 -8.88 4.37 6.25
CA LEU A 246 -9.53 3.81 7.43
C LEU A 246 -10.34 4.83 8.24
N ASN A 247 -10.22 6.13 7.99
CA ASN A 247 -11.01 7.17 8.66
C ASN A 247 -11.67 8.12 7.65
N LYS A 248 -12.89 8.56 7.92
CA LYS A 248 -13.59 9.52 7.06
C LYS A 248 -12.92 10.89 7.09
N ASP A 249 -12.64 11.38 8.28
CA ASP A 249 -11.79 12.53 8.49
C ASP A 249 -10.36 12.06 8.77
N TRP A 250 -9.56 11.98 7.71
CA TRP A 250 -8.20 11.48 7.81
C TRP A 250 -7.29 12.36 8.68
N GLN A 251 -7.60 13.66 8.81
CA GLN A 251 -6.82 14.61 9.60
C GLN A 251 -6.94 14.32 11.10
N GLU A 252 -8.09 13.87 11.56
CA GLU A 252 -8.25 13.43 12.95
C GLU A 252 -7.36 12.26 13.33
N ALA A 253 -7.11 11.36 12.37
CA ALA A 253 -6.31 10.16 12.59
C ALA A 253 -4.81 10.38 12.30
N GLU A 254 -4.48 11.42 11.52
CA GLU A 254 -3.11 11.66 11.10
C GLU A 254 -2.19 11.99 12.29
N GLY A 255 -0.98 11.39 12.27
CA GLY A 255 0.06 11.70 13.24
C GLY A 255 -0.21 11.26 14.68
N LYS A 256 -1.27 10.48 14.92
CA LYS A 256 -1.51 9.90 16.25
C LYS A 256 -0.36 8.98 16.63
N GLU A 257 0.19 9.21 17.81
CA GLU A 257 1.27 8.40 18.43
C GLU A 257 0.74 7.28 19.32
N GLU A 258 -0.59 7.17 19.40
CA GLU A 258 -1.33 6.15 20.15
C GLU A 258 -2.22 5.36 19.21
N THR A 259 -2.65 4.18 19.64
CA THR A 259 -3.63 3.38 18.90
C THR A 259 -4.95 4.14 18.77
N TYR A 260 -5.44 4.28 17.56
CA TYR A 260 -6.65 5.00 17.20
C TYR A 260 -7.68 4.07 16.57
N LEU A 261 -8.87 3.99 17.17
CA LEU A 261 -10.01 3.23 16.64
C LEU A 261 -10.70 4.07 15.57
N ALA A 262 -10.26 3.90 14.32
CA ALA A 262 -10.83 4.62 13.18
C ALA A 262 -12.22 4.08 12.78
N ASP A 263 -12.86 4.72 11.80
CA ASP A 263 -14.20 4.32 11.34
C ASP A 263 -14.25 2.91 10.76
N PHE A 264 -13.16 2.49 10.06
CA PHE A 264 -13.11 1.28 9.23
C PHE A 264 -11.97 0.32 9.57
N GLY A 265 -11.28 0.55 10.69
CA GLY A 265 -10.15 -0.28 11.13
C GLY A 265 -9.42 0.36 12.31
N ILE A 266 -8.29 -0.24 12.70
CA ILE A 266 -7.45 0.26 13.78
C ILE A 266 -6.15 0.81 13.19
N LEU A 267 -5.78 2.02 13.58
CA LEU A 267 -4.51 2.65 13.25
C LEU A 267 -3.60 2.60 14.48
N THR A 268 -2.38 2.13 14.31
CA THR A 268 -1.38 2.03 15.39
C THR A 268 -0.23 3.01 15.14
N PRO A 269 0.57 3.35 16.16
CA PRO A 269 1.72 4.21 15.99
C PRO A 269 2.68 3.72 14.90
N ARG A 270 3.47 4.66 14.35
CA ARG A 270 4.50 4.34 13.35
C ARG A 270 5.54 3.39 13.94
N LEU A 271 5.98 2.44 13.12
CA LEU A 271 7.07 1.55 13.43
C LEU A 271 8.42 2.21 13.09
N SER A 272 9.49 1.73 13.71
CA SER A 272 10.85 2.18 13.43
C SER A 272 11.23 1.92 11.96
N GLU A 273 11.84 2.92 11.31
CA GLU A 273 12.34 2.77 9.94
C GLU A 273 13.64 1.94 9.87
N LYS A 274 14.29 1.72 11.02
CA LYS A 274 15.52 0.95 11.09
C LYS A 274 15.23 -0.53 10.87
N ARG A 275 15.76 -1.09 9.77
CA ARG A 275 15.72 -2.52 9.52
C ARG A 275 16.47 -3.27 10.63
N ASP A 276 15.77 -4.12 11.37
CA ASP A 276 16.33 -4.83 12.50
C ASP A 276 15.77 -6.24 12.66
N PHE A 277 16.59 -7.24 12.40
CA PHE A 277 16.30 -8.66 12.56
C PHE A 277 16.76 -9.21 13.91
N THR A 278 17.35 -8.36 14.78
CA THR A 278 17.83 -8.79 16.10
C THR A 278 16.66 -9.20 16.98
N ILE A 279 16.79 -10.34 17.62
CA ILE A 279 15.86 -10.82 18.62
C ILE A 279 16.48 -10.54 20.00
N THR A 280 15.74 -9.83 20.82
CA THR A 280 16.09 -9.60 22.21
C THR A 280 15.02 -10.23 23.11
N TRP A 281 15.43 -11.12 23.98
CA TRP A 281 14.52 -11.75 24.94
C TRP A 281 14.50 -10.93 26.23
N LYS A 282 13.31 -10.57 26.71
CA LYS A 282 13.09 -9.96 28.01
C LYS A 282 13.28 -11.00 29.13
N ASP A 283 12.85 -12.24 28.88
CA ASP A 283 13.08 -13.42 29.70
C ASP A 283 13.42 -14.57 28.73
N GLU A 284 14.71 -14.98 28.73
CA GLU A 284 15.22 -16.00 27.82
C GLU A 284 14.67 -17.39 28.15
N ALA A 285 14.50 -17.70 29.44
CA ALA A 285 13.96 -18.99 29.87
C ALA A 285 12.51 -19.18 29.49
N LYS A 286 11.71 -18.10 29.47
CA LYS A 286 10.32 -18.09 29.03
C LYS A 286 10.17 -17.76 27.55
N ARG A 287 11.26 -17.41 26.86
CA ARG A 287 11.26 -16.89 25.49
C ARG A 287 10.28 -15.71 25.32
N GLU A 288 10.22 -14.83 26.32
CA GLU A 288 9.43 -13.60 26.25
C GLU A 288 10.17 -12.57 25.40
N LEU A 289 9.61 -12.24 24.22
CA LEU A 289 10.21 -11.32 23.29
C LEU A 289 10.10 -9.87 23.79
N LEU A 290 11.22 -9.12 23.75
CA LEU A 290 11.22 -7.68 23.96
C LEU A 290 10.81 -6.99 22.66
N LEU A 291 9.69 -6.30 22.68
CA LEU A 291 9.20 -5.50 21.58
C LEU A 291 9.44 -4.00 21.81
N GLU A 292 9.59 -3.25 20.73
CA GLU A 292 9.47 -1.79 20.79
C GLU A 292 8.02 -1.41 21.16
N LYS A 293 7.84 -0.23 21.78
CA LYS A 293 6.51 0.24 22.21
C LYS A 293 5.48 0.21 21.08
N SER A 294 5.85 0.66 19.88
CA SER A 294 4.96 0.66 18.72
C SER A 294 4.57 -0.74 18.22
N GLN A 295 5.49 -1.72 18.35
CA GLN A 295 5.21 -3.14 18.07
C GLN A 295 4.26 -3.74 19.11
N GLU A 296 4.46 -3.41 20.39
CA GLU A 296 3.54 -3.83 21.47
C GLU A 296 2.12 -3.27 21.24
N GLU A 297 2.01 -1.99 20.91
CA GLU A 297 0.71 -1.36 20.61
C GLU A 297 0.02 -2.04 19.40
N PHE A 298 0.79 -2.38 18.37
CA PHE A 298 0.25 -3.12 17.22
C PHE A 298 -0.27 -4.51 17.63
N ALA A 299 0.52 -5.26 18.40
CA ALA A 299 0.11 -6.58 18.89
C ALA A 299 -1.15 -6.49 19.76
N LYS A 300 -1.20 -5.53 20.70
CA LYS A 300 -2.37 -5.28 21.56
C LYS A 300 -3.62 -4.92 20.72
N ALA A 301 -3.47 -4.12 19.67
CA ALA A 301 -4.58 -3.76 18.79
C ALA A 301 -5.18 -4.99 18.09
N VAL A 302 -4.36 -5.93 17.62
CA VAL A 302 -4.83 -7.16 16.99
C VAL A 302 -5.49 -8.09 18.02
N ILE A 303 -4.88 -8.28 19.18
CA ILE A 303 -5.42 -9.13 20.26
C ILE A 303 -6.75 -8.55 20.74
N GLY A 304 -6.82 -7.24 21.02
CA GLY A 304 -8.02 -6.55 21.44
C GLY A 304 -9.15 -6.65 20.40
N LEU A 305 -8.84 -6.54 19.11
CA LEU A 305 -9.81 -6.73 18.03
C LEU A 305 -10.43 -8.14 18.04
N PHE A 306 -9.65 -9.17 18.33
CA PHE A 306 -10.16 -10.54 18.41
C PHE A 306 -10.98 -10.82 19.67
N GLN A 307 -10.75 -10.07 20.75
CA GLN A 307 -11.48 -10.15 21.99
C GLN A 307 -12.78 -9.33 21.96
N ASP A 308 -12.83 -8.28 21.14
CA ASP A 308 -14.02 -7.44 20.94
C ASP A 308 -14.79 -7.84 19.66
N ARG A 309 -15.70 -8.79 19.80
CA ARG A 309 -16.54 -9.27 18.70
C ARG A 309 -17.41 -8.14 18.09
N ALA A 310 -17.88 -7.22 18.92
CA ALA A 310 -18.75 -6.13 18.44
C ALA A 310 -17.95 -5.17 17.55
N LEU A 311 -16.73 -4.84 17.93
CA LEU A 311 -15.82 -4.01 17.12
C LEU A 311 -15.44 -4.71 15.82
N CYS A 312 -15.10 -6.00 15.88
CA CYS A 312 -14.81 -6.80 14.70
C CYS A 312 -15.97 -6.82 13.70
N ASP A 313 -17.20 -7.07 14.18
CA ASP A 313 -18.42 -7.08 13.37
C ASP A 313 -18.74 -5.68 12.80
N LYS A 314 -18.52 -4.61 13.56
CA LYS A 314 -18.65 -3.21 13.09
C LYS A 314 -17.76 -2.99 11.87
N TYR A 315 -16.48 -3.34 11.97
CA TYR A 315 -15.54 -3.14 10.85
C TYR A 315 -15.92 -3.98 9.63
N ARG A 316 -16.28 -5.24 9.80
CA ARG A 316 -16.73 -6.11 8.70
C ARG A 316 -17.92 -5.53 7.96
N LYS A 317 -18.93 -5.02 8.69
CA LYS A 317 -20.17 -4.47 8.12
C LYS A 317 -19.92 -3.16 7.34
N SER A 318 -19.01 -2.33 7.81
CA SER A 318 -18.74 -1.01 7.18
C SER A 318 -17.72 -1.07 6.04
N ALA A 319 -16.89 -2.12 5.96
CA ALA A 319 -15.72 -2.20 5.09
C ALA A 319 -16.06 -2.08 3.59
N LEU A 320 -17.00 -2.89 3.08
CA LEU A 320 -17.35 -2.89 1.66
C LEU A 320 -17.92 -1.54 1.21
N GLY A 321 -18.71 -0.89 2.06
CA GLY A 321 -19.22 0.46 1.80
C GLY A 321 -18.06 1.45 1.62
N ARG A 322 -17.04 1.37 2.49
CA ARG A 322 -15.85 2.20 2.39
C ARG A 322 -14.99 1.89 1.15
N ALA A 323 -14.83 0.62 0.80
CA ALA A 323 -14.08 0.22 -0.39
C ALA A 323 -14.65 0.86 -1.67
N ARG A 324 -15.97 1.02 -1.77
CA ARG A 324 -16.64 1.65 -2.93
C ARG A 324 -16.28 3.12 -3.15
N ASP A 325 -15.82 3.84 -2.12
CA ASP A 325 -15.30 5.19 -2.29
C ASP A 325 -14.04 5.24 -3.16
N PHE A 326 -13.35 4.10 -3.31
CA PHE A 326 -12.15 3.91 -4.12
C PHE A 326 -12.41 3.12 -5.41
N SER A 327 -13.68 2.98 -5.81
CA SER A 327 -14.06 2.21 -7.00
C SER A 327 -13.58 2.84 -8.30
N LYS A 328 -13.60 2.05 -9.39
CA LYS A 328 -13.34 2.55 -10.75
C LYS A 328 -14.26 3.71 -11.11
N GLU A 329 -15.53 3.65 -10.72
CA GLU A 329 -16.53 4.68 -10.99
C GLU A 329 -16.18 5.98 -10.26
N ALA A 330 -15.78 5.89 -9.00
CA ALA A 330 -15.32 7.05 -8.21
C ALA A 330 -14.06 7.67 -8.83
N TYR A 331 -13.11 6.84 -9.26
CA TYR A 331 -11.91 7.29 -9.97
C TYR A 331 -12.27 8.01 -11.28
N LEU A 332 -13.13 7.44 -12.12
CA LEU A 332 -13.54 8.05 -13.39
C LEU A 332 -14.21 9.41 -13.20
N LYS A 333 -15.09 9.53 -12.21
CA LYS A 333 -15.69 10.82 -11.84
C LYS A 333 -14.63 11.85 -11.43
N GLY A 334 -13.68 11.45 -10.60
CA GLY A 334 -12.56 12.29 -10.18
C GLY A 334 -11.66 12.70 -11.36
N LEU A 335 -11.37 11.76 -12.28
CA LEU A 335 -10.58 12.02 -13.48
C LEU A 335 -11.27 13.03 -14.42
N VAL A 336 -12.56 12.86 -14.67
CA VAL A 336 -13.34 13.82 -15.47
C VAL A 336 -13.29 15.20 -14.82
N SER A 337 -13.52 15.30 -13.51
CA SER A 337 -13.41 16.58 -12.79
C SER A 337 -12.01 17.19 -12.88
N CYS A 338 -10.95 16.38 -12.88
CA CYS A 338 -9.59 16.86 -13.13
C CYS A 338 -9.43 17.41 -14.56
N MET A 339 -10.03 16.74 -15.56
CA MET A 339 -9.95 17.16 -16.96
C MET A 339 -10.74 18.45 -17.23
N ASP A 340 -11.90 18.63 -16.61
CA ASP A 340 -12.72 19.83 -16.71
C ASP A 340 -12.03 21.09 -16.12
N ASN A 341 -11.05 20.88 -15.24
CA ASN A 341 -10.26 21.94 -14.60
C ASN A 341 -8.88 22.16 -15.25
N LEU A 342 -8.62 21.62 -16.45
CA LEU A 342 -7.42 21.86 -17.25
C LEU A 342 -7.62 23.05 -18.22
#